data_17993a06609d7358952a6ad5a73e9e16
#
_entry.id   17993a06609d7358952a6ad5a73e9e16
#
_cell.length_a   1.000
_cell.length_b   1.000
_cell.length_c   1.000
_cell.angle_alpha   90.00
_cell.angle_beta   90.00
_cell.angle_gamma   90.00
#
_symmetry.space_group_name_H-M   'P 1'
#
loop_
_entity.id
_entity.type
_entity.pdbx_description
1 polymer ?
#
loop_
_entity_poly.entity_id
_entity_poly.type
_entity_poly.pdbx_seq_one_letter_code
_entity_poly.pdbx_strand_id
1 'polypeptide(L)'
;QERDKNIIENVRLLLEYIGMVPIIIKKEIDAFVADRMLEAMWREALWLIKDDICTTKELDDIITSSFGIRFAQMGMFESYRIAGGDQGMRHFLDQFGPALKWPWSRLTDVPEFNSDLIDKICSQSDAQSDMYSISELEDIRDKNLVELQKALRNNRWGSGRTLASYEKDLFDEQSKEAEKASGKISSDLLITYTKTIPPEWADYNGHMTEYRYLNCFGDASDAVMLHIGCDK
;
A
#
# COMPACT_ATOMS: atom_id res chain seq x y z
N GLN A 1 31.64 12.46 1.14
CA GLN A 1 31.84 11.10 0.61
C GLN A 1 31.09 11.01 -0.71
N GLU A 2 31.82 10.85 -1.82
CA GLU A 2 31.18 10.50 -3.10
C GLU A 2 30.47 9.16 -2.94
N ARG A 3 29.15 9.17 -2.98
CA ARG A 3 28.37 7.94 -3.01
C ARG A 3 28.63 7.26 -4.35
N ASP A 4 29.04 6.00 -4.31
CA ASP A 4 29.15 5.20 -5.53
C ASP A 4 27.76 5.05 -6.16
N LYS A 5 27.54 5.75 -7.26
CA LYS A 5 26.26 5.76 -7.99
C LYS A 5 25.85 4.35 -8.44
N ASN A 6 26.81 3.48 -8.70
CA ASN A 6 26.55 2.11 -9.12
C ASN A 6 26.00 1.28 -7.95
N ILE A 7 26.49 1.49 -6.72
CA ILE A 7 25.94 0.81 -5.54
C ILE A 7 24.49 1.26 -5.29
N ILE A 8 24.22 2.56 -5.36
CA ILE A 8 22.88 3.08 -5.17
C ILE A 8 21.90 2.49 -6.20
N GLU A 9 22.33 2.46 -7.46
CA GLU A 9 21.50 1.92 -8.54
C GLU A 9 21.26 0.42 -8.38
N ASN A 10 22.28 -0.36 -8.03
CA ASN A 10 22.12 -1.80 -7.79
C ASN A 10 21.18 -2.09 -6.62
N VAL A 11 21.29 -1.33 -5.53
CA VAL A 11 20.36 -1.45 -4.39
C VAL A 11 18.95 -1.04 -4.77
N ARG A 12 18.78 0.02 -5.56
CA ARG A 12 17.46 0.43 -6.08
C ARG A 12 16.81 -0.70 -6.87
N LEU A 13 17.54 -1.26 -7.83
CA LEU A 13 17.06 -2.37 -8.67
C LEU A 13 16.70 -3.60 -7.86
N LEU A 14 17.51 -3.95 -6.86
CA LEU A 14 17.22 -5.06 -5.96
C LEU A 14 15.94 -4.83 -5.16
N LEU A 15 15.75 -3.63 -4.62
CA LEU A 15 14.54 -3.29 -3.85
C LEU A 15 13.30 -3.30 -4.74
N GLU A 16 13.40 -2.79 -5.97
CA GLU A 16 12.30 -2.85 -6.95
C GLU A 16 11.97 -4.30 -7.34
N TYR A 17 12.99 -5.14 -7.53
CA TYR A 17 12.80 -6.55 -7.86
C TYR A 17 11.98 -7.32 -6.80
N ILE A 18 12.16 -6.99 -5.53
CA ILE A 18 11.36 -7.57 -4.43
C ILE A 18 10.06 -6.81 -4.12
N GLY A 19 9.59 -5.94 -5.05
CA GLY A 19 8.30 -5.26 -4.94
C GLY A 19 8.26 -4.02 -4.04
N MET A 20 9.42 -3.48 -3.64
CA MET A 20 9.50 -2.23 -2.87
C MET A 20 9.53 -1.00 -3.78
N VAL A 21 9.24 0.18 -3.21
CA VAL A 21 9.32 1.48 -3.89
C VAL A 21 10.45 2.31 -3.27
N PRO A 22 11.70 2.13 -3.70
CA PRO A 22 12.83 2.88 -3.16
C PRO A 22 12.79 4.35 -3.62
N ILE A 23 12.87 5.26 -2.67
CA ILE A 23 12.96 6.71 -2.93
C ILE A 23 14.37 7.19 -2.63
N ILE A 24 15.08 7.63 -3.67
CA ILE A 24 16.42 8.18 -3.54
C ILE A 24 16.33 9.66 -3.19
N ILE A 25 16.69 10.02 -1.96
CA ILE A 25 16.75 11.42 -1.54
C ILE A 25 18.06 12.07 -1.98
N LYS A 26 17.98 13.35 -2.40
CA LYS A 26 19.13 14.09 -2.96
C LYS A 26 20.19 14.45 -1.91
N LYS A 27 19.78 14.65 -0.68
CA LYS A 27 20.64 15.02 0.45
C LYS A 27 20.29 14.16 1.64
N GLU A 28 21.32 13.76 2.37
CA GLU A 28 21.18 13.13 3.67
C GLU A 28 20.63 14.14 4.68
N ILE A 29 19.63 13.71 5.44
CA ILE A 29 19.01 14.51 6.50
C ILE A 29 18.81 13.64 7.73
N ASP A 30 18.80 14.27 8.90
CA ASP A 30 18.47 13.59 10.15
C ASP A 30 17.03 13.09 10.11
N ALA A 31 16.79 11.89 10.66
CA ALA A 31 15.50 11.22 10.79
C ALA A 31 14.77 10.91 9.45
N PHE A 32 15.43 11.04 8.31
CA PHE A 32 14.81 10.84 7.00
C PHE A 32 13.54 11.68 6.75
N VAL A 33 12.92 11.54 5.57
CA VAL A 33 11.74 12.34 5.18
C VAL A 33 10.49 11.88 5.91
N ALA A 34 10.28 10.57 5.99
CA ALA A 34 9.06 10.00 6.58
C ALA A 34 8.98 10.31 8.08
N ASP A 35 10.05 10.06 8.83
CA ASP A 35 10.08 10.27 10.26
C ASP A 35 9.92 11.76 10.63
N ARG A 36 10.52 12.67 9.83
CA ARG A 36 10.30 14.11 10.04
C ARG A 36 8.85 14.53 9.87
N MET A 37 8.15 13.94 8.91
CA MET A 37 6.73 14.24 8.70
C MET A 37 5.87 13.65 9.83
N LEU A 38 6.18 12.42 10.25
CA LEU A 38 5.48 11.77 11.38
C LEU A 38 5.68 12.53 12.68
N GLU A 39 6.92 12.94 12.99
CA GLU A 39 7.20 13.74 14.20
C GLU A 39 6.48 15.09 14.20
N ALA A 40 6.40 15.77 13.07
CA ALA A 40 5.68 17.04 12.99
C ALA A 40 4.19 16.86 13.34
N MET A 41 3.55 15.81 12.78
CA MET A 41 2.15 15.48 13.10
C MET A 41 1.99 15.09 14.57
N TRP A 42 2.91 14.29 15.10
CA TRP A 42 2.83 13.81 16.47
C TRP A 42 3.00 14.95 17.49
N ARG A 43 3.95 15.86 17.26
CA ARG A 43 4.10 17.04 18.14
C ARG A 43 2.81 17.86 18.24
N GLU A 44 2.16 18.10 17.12
CA GLU A 44 0.89 18.81 17.11
C GLU A 44 -0.21 18.01 17.83
N ALA A 45 -0.30 16.70 17.59
CA ALA A 45 -1.24 15.80 18.25
C ALA A 45 -1.12 15.87 19.79
N LEU A 46 0.11 15.84 20.32
CA LEU A 46 0.35 15.93 21.76
C LEU A 46 -0.17 17.25 22.38
N TRP A 47 -0.05 18.36 21.65
CA TRP A 47 -0.58 19.64 22.09
C TRP A 47 -2.11 19.67 22.10
N LEU A 48 -2.76 19.10 21.07
CA LEU A 48 -4.22 19.01 21.01
C LEU A 48 -4.79 18.21 22.19
N ILE A 49 -4.14 17.09 22.56
CA ILE A 49 -4.56 16.28 23.70
C ILE A 49 -4.26 16.99 25.02
N LYS A 50 -3.08 17.61 25.17
CA LYS A 50 -2.70 18.33 26.38
C LYS A 50 -3.64 19.49 26.69
N ASP A 51 -3.98 20.25 25.67
CA ASP A 51 -4.83 21.45 25.78
C ASP A 51 -6.36 21.10 25.82
N ASP A 52 -6.72 19.83 25.93
CA ASP A 52 -8.12 19.34 25.96
C ASP A 52 -8.96 19.75 24.73
N ILE A 53 -8.32 19.92 23.57
CA ILE A 53 -9.01 20.26 22.32
C ILE A 53 -9.79 19.04 21.79
N CYS A 54 -9.19 17.84 21.87
CA CYS A 54 -9.81 16.57 21.49
C CYS A 54 -9.21 15.40 22.28
N THR A 55 -9.88 14.26 22.24
CA THR A 55 -9.36 12.98 22.73
C THR A 55 -8.53 12.29 21.67
N THR A 56 -7.74 11.28 22.04
CA THR A 56 -6.99 10.42 21.12
C THR A 56 -7.92 9.82 20.06
N LYS A 57 -9.09 9.31 20.50
CA LYS A 57 -10.07 8.74 19.57
C LYS A 57 -10.61 9.76 18.57
N GLU A 58 -10.98 10.94 19.01
CA GLU A 58 -11.48 12.00 18.12
C GLU A 58 -10.42 12.44 17.12
N LEU A 59 -9.15 12.51 17.54
CA LEU A 59 -8.05 12.84 16.65
C LEU A 59 -7.85 11.75 15.58
N ASP A 60 -7.85 10.49 15.97
CA ASP A 60 -7.75 9.35 15.04
C ASP A 60 -8.94 9.30 14.07
N ASP A 61 -10.16 9.53 14.55
CA ASP A 61 -11.36 9.63 13.70
C ASP A 61 -11.23 10.78 12.69
N ILE A 62 -10.71 11.93 13.10
CA ILE A 62 -10.46 13.08 12.22
C ILE A 62 -9.43 12.70 11.13
N ILE A 63 -8.32 12.08 11.50
CA ILE A 63 -7.26 11.69 10.56
C ILE A 63 -7.81 10.66 9.56
N THR A 64 -8.37 9.57 10.05
CA THR A 64 -8.78 8.44 9.21
C THR A 64 -9.98 8.73 8.32
N SER A 65 -10.90 9.59 8.77
CA SER A 65 -12.12 9.94 8.02
C SER A 65 -11.95 11.17 7.12
N SER A 66 -10.82 11.90 7.19
CA SER A 66 -10.61 13.12 6.43
C SER A 66 -9.37 13.06 5.54
N PHE A 67 -8.26 13.66 5.94
CA PHE A 67 -7.07 13.79 5.09
C PHE A 67 -6.25 12.50 4.97
N GLY A 68 -6.26 11.63 5.96
CA GLY A 68 -5.50 10.38 5.95
C GLY A 68 -5.87 9.46 4.79
N ILE A 69 -7.17 9.27 4.54
CA ILE A 69 -7.62 8.45 3.40
C ILE A 69 -7.25 9.05 2.04
N ARG A 70 -7.13 10.39 1.95
CA ARG A 70 -6.65 11.04 0.73
C ARG A 70 -5.16 10.84 0.53
N PHE A 71 -4.37 10.97 1.60
CA PHE A 71 -2.92 10.80 1.53
C PHE A 71 -2.50 9.35 1.27
N ALA A 72 -3.31 8.37 1.64
CA ALA A 72 -3.09 6.98 1.26
C ALA A 72 -3.17 6.75 -0.26
N GLN A 73 -3.94 7.58 -0.97
CA GLN A 73 -4.15 7.44 -2.42
C GLN A 73 -3.14 8.24 -3.25
N MET A 74 -2.89 9.49 -2.92
CA MET A 74 -2.17 10.42 -3.79
C MET A 74 -1.15 11.30 -3.07
N GLY A 75 -1.02 11.20 -1.76
CA GLY A 75 -0.11 12.04 -0.98
C GLY A 75 -0.60 13.48 -0.84
N MET A 76 0.23 14.30 -0.19
CA MET A 76 -0.13 15.67 0.18
C MET A 76 -0.18 16.61 -1.04
N PHE A 77 0.87 16.64 -1.86
CA PHE A 77 0.97 17.61 -2.95
C PHE A 77 -0.05 17.38 -4.07
N GLU A 78 -0.33 16.12 -4.41
CA GLU A 78 -1.41 15.80 -5.36
C GLU A 78 -2.78 16.19 -4.82
N SER A 79 -3.06 15.92 -3.54
CA SER A 79 -4.29 16.34 -2.88
C SER A 79 -4.47 17.86 -2.93
N TYR A 80 -3.42 18.61 -2.69
CA TYR A 80 -3.45 20.07 -2.72
C TYR A 80 -3.53 20.64 -4.14
N ARG A 81 -2.92 19.95 -5.11
CA ARG A 81 -3.07 20.31 -6.52
C ARG A 81 -4.54 20.23 -6.97
N ILE A 82 -5.24 19.19 -6.58
CA ILE A 82 -6.68 19.04 -6.86
C ILE A 82 -7.48 20.13 -6.16
N ALA A 83 -7.17 20.45 -4.92
CA ALA A 83 -7.84 21.52 -4.17
C ALA A 83 -7.65 22.91 -4.80
N GLY A 84 -6.61 23.13 -5.60
CA GLY A 84 -6.40 24.34 -6.38
C GLY A 84 -7.27 24.46 -7.65
N GLY A 85 -8.11 23.43 -7.95
CA GLY A 85 -8.97 23.42 -9.15
C GLY A 85 -8.16 23.44 -10.45
N ASP A 86 -8.73 24.00 -11.51
CA ASP A 86 -8.15 24.04 -12.85
C ASP A 86 -6.78 24.77 -12.92
N GLN A 87 -6.54 25.70 -11.99
CA GLN A 87 -5.27 26.42 -11.87
C GLN A 87 -4.20 25.66 -11.09
N GLY A 88 -4.57 24.55 -10.44
CA GLY A 88 -3.68 23.61 -9.79
C GLY A 88 -2.91 24.17 -8.59
N MET A 89 -1.69 23.67 -8.39
CA MET A 89 -0.87 23.96 -7.22
C MET A 89 -0.56 25.46 -7.05
N ARG A 90 -0.39 26.23 -8.13
CA ARG A 90 -0.12 27.67 -8.02
C ARG A 90 -1.25 28.38 -7.31
N HIS A 91 -2.48 28.15 -7.74
CA HIS A 91 -3.67 28.75 -7.11
C HIS A 91 -3.81 28.36 -5.65
N PHE A 92 -3.60 27.06 -5.35
CA PHE A 92 -3.59 26.58 -3.96
C PHE A 92 -2.56 27.31 -3.10
N LEU A 93 -1.32 27.47 -3.57
CA LEU A 93 -0.26 28.16 -2.84
C LEU A 93 -0.55 29.65 -2.67
N ASP A 94 -1.10 30.31 -3.69
CA ASP A 94 -1.45 31.73 -3.63
C ASP A 94 -2.58 31.98 -2.61
N GLN A 95 -3.56 31.08 -2.56
CA GLN A 95 -4.73 31.18 -1.69
C GLN A 95 -4.43 30.77 -0.24
N PHE A 96 -3.76 29.65 -0.02
CA PHE A 96 -3.57 29.05 1.31
C PHE A 96 -2.18 29.26 1.90
N GLY A 97 -1.16 29.52 1.07
CA GLY A 97 0.21 29.75 1.52
C GLY A 97 0.36 30.84 2.57
N PRO A 98 -0.32 31.99 2.45
CA PRO A 98 -0.28 33.05 3.47
C PRO A 98 -0.75 32.60 4.85
N ALA A 99 -1.70 31.65 4.93
CA ALA A 99 -2.21 31.12 6.19
C ALA A 99 -1.16 30.36 7.01
N LEU A 100 -0.13 29.81 6.35
CA LEU A 100 0.98 29.12 7.04
C LEU A 100 1.83 30.04 7.93
N LYS A 101 1.68 31.36 7.78
CA LYS A 101 2.31 32.32 8.68
C LYS A 101 1.53 32.54 9.99
N TRP A 102 0.32 32.03 10.07
CA TRP A 102 -0.50 32.14 11.26
C TRP A 102 -0.06 31.07 12.29
N PRO A 103 -0.02 31.42 13.58
CA PRO A 103 0.47 30.51 14.62
C PRO A 103 -0.59 29.48 15.02
N TRP A 104 -1.12 28.72 14.06
CA TRP A 104 -2.14 27.70 14.35
C TRP A 104 -1.55 26.43 14.96
N SER A 105 -0.27 26.13 14.64
CA SER A 105 0.39 24.91 15.09
C SER A 105 1.62 25.19 15.94
N ARG A 106 2.05 24.21 16.75
CA ARG A 106 3.22 24.26 17.63
C ARG A 106 4.30 23.28 17.19
N LEU A 107 4.56 23.16 15.91
CA LEU A 107 5.43 22.15 15.30
C LEU A 107 6.86 22.07 15.86
N THR A 108 7.38 23.16 16.44
CA THR A 108 8.74 23.21 16.99
C THR A 108 8.79 22.97 18.50
N ASP A 109 7.64 22.88 19.15
CA ASP A 109 7.52 22.72 20.59
C ASP A 109 6.89 21.35 20.93
N VAL A 110 7.25 20.81 22.09
CA VAL A 110 6.73 19.54 22.60
C VAL A 110 6.25 19.76 24.03
N PRO A 111 5.05 19.30 24.41
CA PRO A 111 4.62 19.35 25.80
C PRO A 111 5.51 18.49 26.69
N GLU A 112 5.69 18.93 27.93
CA GLU A 112 6.42 18.13 28.91
C GLU A 112 5.66 16.81 29.19
N PHE A 113 6.37 15.68 29.05
CA PHE A 113 5.85 14.34 29.36
C PHE A 113 5.86 14.11 30.89
N ASN A 114 5.01 14.82 31.61
CA ASN A 114 4.77 14.51 33.02
C ASN A 114 3.80 13.33 33.19
N SER A 115 3.69 12.80 34.42
CA SER A 115 2.80 11.66 34.72
C SER A 115 1.37 11.92 34.31
N ASP A 116 0.85 13.13 34.54
CA ASP A 116 -0.56 13.47 34.27
C ASP A 116 -0.88 13.39 32.75
N LEU A 117 0.01 13.87 31.90
CA LEU A 117 -0.16 13.78 30.46
C LEU A 117 -0.04 12.33 29.96
N ILE A 118 0.95 11.59 30.48
CA ILE A 118 1.13 10.18 30.11
C ILE A 118 -0.11 9.37 30.52
N ASP A 119 -0.56 9.50 31.77
CA ASP A 119 -1.72 8.77 32.28
C ASP A 119 -2.99 9.13 31.49
N LYS A 120 -3.15 10.41 31.12
CA LYS A 120 -4.26 10.87 30.30
C LYS A 120 -4.26 10.20 28.91
N ILE A 121 -3.12 10.21 28.21
CA ILE A 121 -3.01 9.59 26.89
C ILE A 121 -3.25 8.07 26.98
N CYS A 122 -2.60 7.39 27.92
CA CYS A 122 -2.74 5.96 28.10
C CYS A 122 -4.20 5.57 28.38
N SER A 123 -4.85 6.24 29.33
CA SER A 123 -6.24 5.93 29.68
C SER A 123 -7.22 6.17 28.53
N GLN A 124 -7.00 7.22 27.73
CA GLN A 124 -7.82 7.47 26.53
C GLN A 124 -7.57 6.41 25.45
N SER A 125 -6.31 6.03 25.22
CA SER A 125 -5.94 4.99 24.26
C SER A 125 -6.49 3.63 24.65
N ASP A 126 -6.40 3.27 25.93
CA ASP A 126 -6.97 2.01 26.45
C ASP A 126 -8.48 1.98 26.26
N ALA A 127 -9.17 3.07 26.60
CA ALA A 127 -10.62 3.19 26.41
C ALA A 127 -11.04 3.15 24.93
N GLN A 128 -10.22 3.69 24.05
CA GLN A 128 -10.43 3.64 22.59
C GLN A 128 -10.35 2.21 22.04
N SER A 129 -9.44 1.40 22.58
CA SER A 129 -9.12 0.05 22.11
C SER A 129 -9.72 -1.07 22.97
N ASP A 130 -10.52 -0.75 23.96
CA ASP A 130 -11.03 -1.63 25.04
C ASP A 130 -11.55 -3.01 24.58
N MET A 131 -12.07 -3.12 23.37
CA MET A 131 -12.62 -4.36 22.81
C MET A 131 -11.60 -5.23 22.07
N TYR A 132 -10.38 -4.72 21.82
CA TYR A 132 -9.40 -5.37 20.95
C TYR A 132 -8.04 -5.51 21.62
N SER A 133 -7.45 -6.69 21.55
CA SER A 133 -6.02 -6.89 21.83
C SER A 133 -5.15 -6.26 20.72
N ILE A 134 -3.89 -6.06 21.00
CA ILE A 134 -2.91 -5.55 20.00
C ILE A 134 -2.89 -6.45 18.76
N SER A 135 -2.92 -7.78 18.94
CA SER A 135 -2.94 -8.74 17.84
C SER A 135 -4.19 -8.62 16.96
N GLU A 136 -5.35 -8.37 17.55
CA GLU A 136 -6.59 -8.14 16.78
C GLU A 136 -6.55 -6.82 16.01
N LEU A 137 -5.98 -5.77 16.60
CA LEU A 137 -5.76 -4.49 15.89
C LEU A 137 -4.76 -4.63 14.73
N GLU A 138 -3.71 -5.43 14.90
CA GLU A 138 -2.77 -5.76 13.83
C GLU A 138 -3.45 -6.50 12.69
N ASP A 139 -4.26 -7.51 12.99
CA ASP A 139 -5.04 -8.27 12.00
C ASP A 139 -6.00 -7.36 11.21
N ILE A 140 -6.70 -6.46 11.90
CA ILE A 140 -7.61 -5.49 11.28
C ILE A 140 -6.83 -4.56 10.35
N ARG A 141 -5.71 -4.01 10.83
CA ARG A 141 -4.84 -3.13 10.03
C ARG A 141 -4.38 -3.84 8.75
N ASP A 142 -3.86 -5.05 8.89
CA ASP A 142 -3.27 -5.79 7.78
C ASP A 142 -4.31 -6.16 6.72
N LYS A 143 -5.50 -6.60 7.14
CA LYS A 143 -6.63 -6.84 6.24
C LYS A 143 -7.03 -5.58 5.47
N ASN A 144 -7.16 -4.45 6.17
CA ASN A 144 -7.50 -3.17 5.55
C ASN A 144 -6.42 -2.70 4.57
N LEU A 145 -5.14 -2.85 4.91
CA LEU A 145 -4.03 -2.51 4.01
C LEU A 145 -4.06 -3.34 2.73
N VAL A 146 -4.33 -4.64 2.83
CA VAL A 146 -4.47 -5.53 1.68
C VAL A 146 -5.62 -5.07 0.77
N GLU A 147 -6.79 -4.76 1.33
CA GLU A 147 -7.94 -4.30 0.53
C GLU A 147 -7.70 -2.92 -0.12
N LEU A 148 -7.06 -1.99 0.59
CA LEU A 148 -6.63 -0.71 0.04
C LEU A 148 -5.65 -0.91 -1.14
N GLN A 149 -4.67 -1.79 -0.98
CA GLN A 149 -3.71 -2.10 -2.04
C GLN A 149 -4.40 -2.76 -3.26
N LYS A 150 -5.36 -3.66 -3.05
CA LYS A 150 -6.16 -4.25 -4.13
C LYS A 150 -6.96 -3.17 -4.88
N ALA A 151 -7.60 -2.25 -4.17
CA ALA A 151 -8.35 -1.14 -4.79
C ALA A 151 -7.43 -0.24 -5.62
N LEU A 152 -6.26 0.14 -5.08
CA LEU A 152 -5.27 0.95 -5.76
C LEU A 152 -4.66 0.22 -6.98
N ARG A 153 -4.40 -1.10 -6.87
CA ARG A 153 -3.94 -1.95 -7.97
C ARG A 153 -4.94 -1.95 -9.12
N ASN A 154 -6.24 -2.14 -8.82
CA ASN A 154 -7.29 -2.19 -9.83
C ASN A 154 -7.39 -0.87 -10.61
N ASN A 155 -7.15 0.26 -9.95
CA ASN A 155 -7.13 1.58 -10.56
C ASN A 155 -5.74 1.96 -11.12
N ARG A 156 -4.72 1.14 -10.94
CA ARG A 156 -3.33 1.41 -11.33
C ARG A 156 -2.84 2.78 -10.82
N TRP A 157 -3.14 3.10 -9.57
CA TRP A 157 -2.82 4.37 -8.95
C TRP A 157 -1.96 4.22 -7.70
N GLY A 158 -1.13 5.25 -7.38
CA GLY A 158 -0.27 5.25 -6.21
C GLY A 158 0.59 3.98 -6.10
N SER A 159 0.66 3.40 -4.91
CA SER A 159 1.36 2.12 -4.64
C SER A 159 0.79 0.93 -5.43
N GLY A 160 -0.47 1.02 -5.84
CA GLY A 160 -1.12 -0.03 -6.65
C GLY A 160 -0.51 -0.18 -8.05
N ARG A 161 0.15 0.84 -8.61
CA ARG A 161 0.91 0.70 -9.86
C ARG A 161 2.09 -0.26 -9.72
N THR A 162 2.84 -0.11 -8.63
CA THR A 162 3.98 -0.99 -8.32
C THR A 162 3.51 -2.42 -8.12
N LEU A 163 2.44 -2.61 -7.35
CA LEU A 163 1.86 -3.93 -7.12
C LEU A 163 1.39 -4.58 -8.43
N ALA A 164 0.69 -3.84 -9.29
CA ALA A 164 0.23 -4.35 -10.59
C ALA A 164 1.38 -4.72 -11.53
N SER A 165 2.48 -3.94 -11.52
CA SER A 165 3.68 -4.25 -12.30
C SER A 165 4.36 -5.51 -11.78
N TYR A 166 4.57 -5.59 -10.48
CA TYR A 166 5.20 -6.73 -9.81
C TYR A 166 4.44 -8.05 -10.06
N GLU A 167 3.12 -8.03 -9.90
CA GLU A 167 2.27 -9.20 -10.18
C GLU A 167 2.36 -9.64 -11.65
N LYS A 168 2.40 -8.65 -12.57
CA LYS A 168 2.56 -8.95 -13.99
C LYS A 168 3.91 -9.61 -14.28
N ASP A 169 4.99 -9.09 -13.71
CA ASP A 169 6.33 -9.62 -13.92
C ASP A 169 6.45 -11.05 -13.37
N LEU A 170 5.89 -11.30 -12.18
CA LEU A 170 5.80 -12.66 -11.61
C LEU A 170 5.01 -13.61 -12.50
N PHE A 171 3.87 -13.15 -13.02
CA PHE A 171 3.06 -13.95 -13.93
C PHE A 171 3.80 -14.26 -15.24
N ASP A 172 4.48 -13.28 -15.82
CA ASP A 172 5.26 -13.44 -17.05
C ASP A 172 6.44 -14.43 -16.84
N GLU A 173 7.10 -14.40 -15.68
CA GLU A 173 8.15 -15.35 -15.33
C GLU A 173 7.61 -16.77 -15.13
N GLN A 174 6.53 -16.94 -14.39
CA GLN A 174 5.87 -18.25 -14.20
C GLN A 174 5.38 -18.85 -15.52
N SER A 175 4.85 -18.02 -16.40
CA SER A 175 4.41 -18.44 -17.73
C SER A 175 5.56 -18.99 -18.58
N LYS A 176 6.74 -18.31 -18.56
CA LYS A 176 7.94 -18.78 -19.24
C LYS A 176 8.49 -20.08 -18.65
N GLU A 177 8.42 -20.24 -17.32
CA GLU A 177 8.82 -21.49 -16.66
C GLU A 177 7.87 -22.65 -17.00
N ALA A 178 6.56 -22.39 -17.03
CA ALA A 178 5.55 -23.37 -17.42
C ALA A 178 5.74 -23.81 -18.88
N GLU A 179 6.03 -22.87 -19.81
CA GLU A 179 6.34 -23.18 -21.21
C GLU A 179 7.62 -24.04 -21.32
N LYS A 180 8.67 -23.74 -20.55
CA LYS A 180 9.89 -24.55 -20.51
C LYS A 180 9.64 -25.94 -19.91
N ALA A 181 8.77 -26.05 -18.92
CA ALA A 181 8.40 -27.32 -18.32
C ALA A 181 7.55 -28.16 -19.26
N SER A 182 6.59 -27.56 -19.98
CA SER A 182 5.75 -28.27 -20.97
C SER A 182 6.55 -28.80 -22.15
N GLY A 183 7.63 -28.11 -22.55
CA GLY A 183 8.56 -28.58 -23.57
C GLY A 183 9.40 -29.83 -23.17
N LYS A 184 9.36 -30.23 -21.89
CA LYS A 184 10.05 -31.42 -21.35
C LYS A 184 9.12 -32.64 -21.16
N ILE A 185 7.81 -32.47 -21.43
CA ILE A 185 6.86 -33.57 -21.31
C ILE A 185 7.15 -34.56 -22.44
N SER A 186 7.26 -35.84 -22.06
CA SER A 186 7.53 -36.94 -22.98
C SER A 186 6.61 -36.90 -24.20
N SER A 187 7.17 -37.19 -25.40
CA SER A 187 6.44 -37.29 -26.66
C SER A 187 5.30 -38.33 -26.67
N ASP A 188 5.24 -39.15 -25.62
CA ASP A 188 4.27 -40.25 -25.49
C ASP A 188 2.98 -39.84 -24.73
N LEU A 189 2.93 -38.58 -24.23
CA LEU A 189 1.75 -38.06 -23.54
C LEU A 189 0.93 -37.18 -24.49
N LEU A 190 -0.35 -37.48 -24.61
CA LEU A 190 -1.31 -36.68 -25.36
C LEU A 190 -1.68 -35.42 -24.51
N ILE A 191 -1.25 -34.24 -24.96
CA ILE A 191 -1.66 -32.99 -24.36
C ILE A 191 -2.87 -32.46 -25.14
N THR A 192 -4.05 -32.54 -24.55
CA THR A 192 -5.30 -32.08 -25.18
C THR A 192 -5.67 -30.65 -24.74
N TYR A 193 -5.14 -30.19 -23.60
CA TYR A 193 -5.47 -28.91 -23.04
C TYR A 193 -4.29 -28.29 -22.31
N THR A 194 -4.05 -27.01 -22.53
CA THR A 194 -3.06 -26.22 -21.80
C THR A 194 -3.64 -24.83 -21.55
N LYS A 195 -3.53 -24.32 -20.32
CA LYS A 195 -4.02 -22.99 -19.96
C LYS A 195 -3.05 -22.32 -19.01
N THR A 196 -2.71 -21.08 -19.31
CA THR A 196 -1.97 -20.22 -18.39
C THR A 196 -2.94 -19.62 -17.40
N ILE A 197 -2.64 -19.72 -16.11
CA ILE A 197 -3.49 -19.21 -15.03
C ILE A 197 -3.26 -17.71 -14.89
N PRO A 198 -4.27 -16.85 -15.13
CA PRO A 198 -4.13 -15.43 -14.97
C PRO A 198 -4.07 -15.03 -13.48
N PRO A 199 -3.36 -13.95 -13.13
CA PRO A 199 -3.18 -13.52 -11.73
C PRO A 199 -4.47 -13.33 -10.95
N GLU A 200 -5.54 -12.89 -11.59
CA GLU A 200 -6.86 -12.70 -10.98
C GLU A 200 -7.57 -14.01 -10.57
N TRP A 201 -7.00 -15.16 -10.94
CA TRP A 201 -7.49 -16.46 -10.50
C TRP A 201 -6.81 -16.96 -9.24
N ALA A 202 -5.72 -16.31 -8.83
CA ALA A 202 -5.01 -16.62 -7.61
C ALA A 202 -5.66 -15.92 -6.39
N ASP A 203 -5.62 -16.60 -5.25
CA ASP A 203 -5.93 -16.03 -3.95
C ASP A 203 -4.74 -15.22 -3.41
N TYR A 204 -4.88 -14.70 -2.18
CA TYR A 204 -3.84 -13.92 -1.51
C TYR A 204 -2.55 -14.71 -1.21
N ASN A 205 -2.59 -16.04 -1.25
CA ASN A 205 -1.43 -16.94 -1.09
C ASN A 205 -0.77 -17.30 -2.44
N GLY A 206 -1.27 -16.76 -3.54
CA GLY A 206 -0.79 -17.09 -4.87
C GLY A 206 -1.27 -18.44 -5.40
N HIS A 207 -2.24 -19.09 -4.74
CA HIS A 207 -2.84 -20.32 -5.21
C HIS A 207 -4.10 -20.04 -6.01
N MET A 208 -4.31 -20.81 -7.08
CA MET A 208 -5.54 -20.73 -7.84
C MET A 208 -6.73 -21.08 -6.94
N THR A 209 -7.78 -20.24 -6.97
CA THR A 209 -8.99 -20.45 -6.16
C THR A 209 -9.71 -21.74 -6.55
N GLU A 210 -10.31 -22.42 -5.55
CA GLU A 210 -10.85 -23.78 -5.70
C GLU A 210 -11.82 -23.94 -6.88
N TYR A 211 -12.76 -23.00 -7.05
CA TYR A 211 -13.73 -23.07 -8.14
C TYR A 211 -13.10 -22.93 -9.55
N ARG A 212 -11.91 -22.33 -9.66
CA ARG A 212 -11.16 -22.18 -10.91
C ARG A 212 -10.51 -23.50 -11.35
N TYR A 213 -10.13 -24.36 -10.39
CA TYR A 213 -9.71 -25.73 -10.71
C TYR A 213 -10.83 -26.50 -11.41
N LEU A 214 -12.06 -26.38 -10.89
CA LEU A 214 -13.22 -27.03 -11.51
C LEU A 214 -13.47 -26.53 -12.94
N ASN A 215 -13.32 -25.24 -13.21
CA ASN A 215 -13.41 -24.68 -14.55
C ASN A 215 -12.33 -25.26 -15.48
N CYS A 216 -11.08 -25.33 -15.02
CA CYS A 216 -9.99 -25.92 -15.81
C CYS A 216 -10.21 -27.40 -16.09
N PHE A 217 -10.72 -28.15 -15.11
CA PHE A 217 -11.08 -29.57 -15.36
C PHE A 217 -12.23 -29.73 -16.35
N GLY A 218 -13.23 -28.83 -16.30
CA GLY A 218 -14.32 -28.81 -17.30
C GLY A 218 -13.78 -28.57 -18.71
N ASP A 219 -12.99 -27.47 -18.88
CA ASP A 219 -12.37 -27.14 -20.17
C ASP A 219 -11.47 -28.29 -20.69
N ALA A 220 -10.70 -28.93 -19.81
CA ALA A 220 -9.82 -30.05 -20.17
C ALA A 220 -10.63 -31.29 -20.56
N SER A 221 -11.73 -31.57 -19.88
CA SER A 221 -12.63 -32.68 -20.21
C SER A 221 -13.29 -32.46 -21.57
N ASP A 222 -13.77 -31.28 -21.87
CA ASP A 222 -14.35 -30.93 -23.17
C ASP A 222 -13.29 -31.06 -24.28
N ALA A 223 -12.04 -30.66 -24.06
CA ALA A 223 -10.95 -30.82 -25.01
C ALA A 223 -10.63 -32.29 -25.29
N VAL A 224 -10.68 -33.17 -24.28
CA VAL A 224 -10.54 -34.63 -24.47
C VAL A 224 -11.71 -35.18 -25.28
N MET A 225 -12.94 -34.80 -24.98
CA MET A 225 -14.13 -35.28 -25.70
C MET A 225 -14.09 -34.88 -27.17
N LEU A 226 -13.71 -33.64 -27.48
CA LEU A 226 -13.49 -33.17 -28.85
C LEU A 226 -12.39 -33.99 -29.56
N HIS A 227 -11.29 -34.29 -28.85
CA HIS A 227 -10.18 -35.05 -29.42
C HIS A 227 -10.56 -36.49 -29.82
N ILE A 228 -11.43 -37.13 -29.03
CA ILE A 228 -11.91 -38.50 -29.30
C ILE A 228 -13.16 -38.54 -30.22
N GLY A 229 -13.59 -37.37 -30.74
CA GLY A 229 -14.70 -37.29 -31.69
C GLY A 229 -16.10 -37.37 -31.06
N CYS A 230 -16.21 -37.05 -29.78
CA CYS A 230 -17.50 -36.94 -29.08
C CYS A 230 -17.94 -35.45 -29.10
N ASP A 231 -18.44 -35.01 -30.26
CA ASP A 231 -19.10 -33.70 -30.36
C ASP A 231 -20.46 -33.72 -29.65
N LYS A 232 -20.82 -32.62 -29.01
CA LYS A 232 -22.16 -32.44 -28.41
C LYS A 232 -23.22 -32.29 -29.47
#